data_592f00f267286290cdbb8c362ef159a0
#
_entry.id   592f00f267286290cdbb8c362ef159a0
#
_cell.length_a   1.000
_cell.length_b   1.000
_cell.length_c   1.000
_cell.angle_alpha   90.00
_cell.angle_beta   90.00
_cell.angle_gamma   90.00
#
_symmetry.space_group_name_H-M   'P 1'
#
loop_
_entity.id
_entity.type
_entity.pdbx_description
1 polymer ?
#
loop_
_entity_poly.entity_id
_entity_poly.type
_entity_poly.pdbx_seq_one_letter_code
_entity_poly.pdbx_strand_id
1 'polypeptide(L)'
;QERLERQTRLFTQSVFDSTLPACVIEAAMANLTVLKSTTCFRIENGHFFGFEGSLENVGSCPGNCTHVWYYAQAMAYLFPELERNMRETDFLRETDDQGVMQFRAMRELNGKSWNFIPAVDGQMGTIARLYREWKISGDDAFLKALWPKALLALECGIRLWDTDEDGVLDGCMHVDYDVEFYGVNPLGNLCYLAALRSAEEMARYLGDEEHEKRYHILFESASAKADSMMWNGEYYEQILEDVDQYKYQHGKGILADQLMGQYYAHLLGLGYLMNPEHIK
;
A
#
# COMPACT_ATOMS: atom_id res chain seq x y z
N GLN A 1 10.71 29.46 16.82
CA GLN A 1 9.26 29.70 16.77
C GLN A 1 8.87 30.56 15.58
N GLU A 2 9.42 31.77 15.41
CA GLU A 2 9.10 32.71 14.31
C GLU A 2 9.26 32.10 12.91
N ARG A 3 10.29 31.26 12.67
CA ARG A 3 10.48 30.57 11.40
C ARG A 3 9.33 29.61 11.11
N LEU A 4 8.92 28.81 12.07
CA LEU A 4 7.83 27.83 11.91
C LEU A 4 6.50 28.54 11.68
N GLU A 5 6.24 29.61 12.42
CA GLU A 5 5.03 30.43 12.25
C GLU A 5 4.96 31.04 10.84
N ARG A 6 6.05 31.60 10.36
CA ARG A 6 6.13 32.14 9.00
C ARG A 6 5.89 31.07 7.94
N GLN A 7 6.50 29.87 8.08
CA GLN A 7 6.31 28.77 7.14
C GLN A 7 4.86 28.27 7.15
N THR A 8 4.24 28.18 8.31
CA THR A 8 2.82 27.80 8.42
C THR A 8 1.92 28.82 7.75
N ARG A 9 2.17 30.13 7.95
CA ARG A 9 1.41 31.21 7.29
C ARG A 9 1.56 31.15 5.77
N LEU A 10 2.78 30.99 5.27
CA LEU A 10 3.05 30.86 3.83
C LEU A 10 2.33 29.64 3.23
N PHE A 11 2.38 28.49 3.88
CA PHE A 11 1.65 27.32 3.44
C PHE A 11 0.14 27.57 3.40
N THR A 12 -0.44 28.12 4.46
CA THR A 12 -1.87 28.44 4.52
C THR A 12 -2.28 29.42 3.42
N GLN A 13 -1.51 30.48 3.21
CA GLN A 13 -1.78 31.45 2.16
C GLN A 13 -1.71 30.80 0.77
N SER A 14 -0.65 30.01 0.49
CA SER A 14 -0.50 29.32 -0.81
C SER A 14 -1.66 28.38 -1.13
N VAL A 15 -2.22 27.70 -0.12
CA VAL A 15 -3.36 26.81 -0.30
C VAL A 15 -4.64 27.56 -0.59
N PHE A 16 -4.94 28.60 0.20
CA PHE A 16 -6.21 29.32 0.08
C PHE A 16 -6.20 30.43 -0.97
N ASP A 17 -5.03 30.90 -1.39
CA ASP A 17 -4.85 31.79 -2.52
C ASP A 17 -4.75 30.97 -3.82
N SER A 18 -5.84 30.33 -4.18
CA SER A 18 -5.94 29.38 -5.29
C SER A 18 -7.08 29.74 -6.22
N THR A 19 -6.93 29.40 -7.50
CA THR A 19 -8.00 29.52 -8.52
C THR A 19 -8.97 28.35 -8.53
N LEU A 20 -8.70 27.31 -7.72
CA LEU A 20 -9.60 26.17 -7.57
C LEU A 20 -10.87 26.58 -6.80
N PRO A 21 -12.03 25.94 -7.09
CA PRO A 21 -13.23 26.13 -6.29
C PRO A 21 -13.01 25.84 -4.80
N ALA A 22 -13.59 26.66 -3.93
CA ALA A 22 -13.40 26.51 -2.47
C ALA A 22 -13.76 25.10 -1.95
N CYS A 23 -14.79 24.46 -2.50
CA CYS A 23 -15.17 23.11 -2.12
C CYS A 23 -14.08 22.05 -2.43
N VAL A 24 -13.31 22.25 -3.50
CA VAL A 24 -12.19 21.36 -3.86
C VAL A 24 -11.05 21.53 -2.86
N ILE A 25 -10.72 22.79 -2.52
CA ILE A 25 -9.69 23.10 -1.53
C ILE A 25 -10.08 22.57 -0.16
N GLU A 26 -11.32 22.77 0.25
CA GLU A 26 -11.86 22.28 1.52
C GLU A 26 -11.78 20.75 1.60
N ALA A 27 -12.24 20.03 0.57
CA ALA A 27 -12.17 18.58 0.51
C ALA A 27 -10.73 18.04 0.57
N ALA A 28 -9.81 18.66 -0.19
CA ALA A 28 -8.40 18.26 -0.19
C ALA A 28 -7.70 18.54 1.15
N MET A 29 -8.03 19.65 1.81
CA MET A 29 -7.35 20.11 3.02
C MET A 29 -7.95 19.56 4.32
N ALA A 30 -9.21 19.10 4.31
CA ALA A 30 -9.87 18.58 5.51
C ALA A 30 -9.08 17.45 6.17
N ASN A 31 -8.51 16.55 5.37
CA ASN A 31 -7.73 15.41 5.86
C ASN A 31 -6.30 15.77 6.32
N LEU A 32 -5.79 16.96 5.99
CA LEU A 32 -4.43 17.35 6.39
C LEU A 32 -4.32 17.78 7.85
N THR A 33 -5.42 18.06 8.50
CA THR A 33 -5.41 18.46 9.91
C THR A 33 -4.83 17.39 10.83
N VAL A 34 -4.98 16.11 10.44
CA VAL A 34 -4.43 14.98 11.20
C VAL A 34 -2.90 15.02 11.29
N LEU A 35 -2.21 15.52 10.26
CA LEU A 35 -0.74 15.66 10.28
C LEU A 35 -0.23 16.68 11.33
N LYS A 36 -1.10 17.52 11.83
CA LYS A 36 -0.82 18.50 12.91
C LYS A 36 -1.31 18.05 14.28
N SER A 37 -1.80 16.83 14.37
CA SER A 37 -2.20 16.22 15.65
C SER A 37 -1.00 15.69 16.42
N THR A 38 -1.21 15.35 17.69
CA THR A 38 -0.18 14.74 18.54
C THR A 38 0.12 13.29 18.17
N THR A 39 -0.68 12.67 17.28
CA THR A 39 -0.46 11.30 16.78
C THR A 39 0.52 11.24 15.61
N CYS A 40 0.79 12.37 14.96
CA CYS A 40 1.76 12.49 13.88
C CYS A 40 3.00 13.25 14.33
N PHE A 41 4.17 12.64 14.26
CA PHE A 41 5.42 13.24 14.75
C PHE A 41 6.66 12.70 14.03
N ARG A 42 7.77 13.43 14.18
CA ARG A 42 9.11 12.95 13.83
C ARG A 42 9.90 12.68 15.08
N ILE A 43 10.67 11.61 15.08
CA ILE A 43 11.65 11.33 16.14
C ILE A 43 13.00 11.99 15.81
N GLU A 44 13.95 11.95 16.75
CA GLU A 44 15.22 12.66 16.67
C GLU A 44 16.04 12.30 15.41
N ASN A 45 16.03 11.05 14.97
CA ASN A 45 16.73 10.60 13.76
C ASN A 45 15.98 10.97 12.45
N GLY A 46 14.84 11.68 12.52
CA GLY A 46 14.10 12.20 11.39
C GLY A 46 12.98 11.28 10.86
N HIS A 47 12.85 10.04 11.37
CA HIS A 47 11.76 9.16 10.96
C HIS A 47 10.40 9.71 11.35
N PHE A 48 9.45 9.65 10.41
CA PHE A 48 8.07 10.12 10.59
C PHE A 48 7.16 8.96 10.97
N PHE A 49 6.32 9.21 11.97
CA PHE A 49 5.30 8.27 12.43
C PHE A 49 3.94 8.94 12.52
N GLY A 50 2.90 8.18 12.13
CA GLY A 50 1.50 8.54 12.31
C GLY A 50 0.77 7.39 13.00
N PHE A 51 0.48 7.57 14.29
CA PHE A 51 -0.29 6.61 15.08
C PHE A 51 -1.76 6.69 14.70
N GLU A 52 -2.43 5.57 14.65
CA GLU A 52 -3.88 5.54 14.48
C GLU A 52 -4.57 5.98 15.76
N GLY A 53 -5.52 6.87 15.68
CA GLY A 53 -6.43 7.27 16.76
C GLY A 53 -5.93 7.11 18.20
N SER A 54 -6.83 7.19 19.14
CA SER A 54 -6.54 6.97 20.57
C SER A 54 -7.61 6.08 21.19
N LEU A 55 -7.17 5.07 21.92
CA LEU A 55 -8.03 4.27 22.77
C LEU A 55 -7.99 4.83 24.19
N GLU A 56 -9.13 4.91 24.85
CA GLU A 56 -9.30 5.58 26.15
C GLU A 56 -8.29 5.12 27.22
N ASN A 57 -8.02 3.83 27.28
CA ASN A 57 -7.18 3.23 28.33
C ASN A 57 -5.81 2.73 27.87
N VAL A 58 -5.52 2.73 26.58
CA VAL A 58 -4.28 2.16 26.02
C VAL A 58 -3.57 3.09 25.02
N GLY A 59 -4.12 4.25 24.77
CA GLY A 59 -3.60 5.21 23.79
C GLY A 59 -3.92 4.82 22.36
N SER A 60 -3.19 5.37 21.41
CA SER A 60 -3.35 5.06 19.99
C SER A 60 -2.59 3.79 19.61
N CYS A 61 -3.00 3.19 18.50
CA CYS A 61 -2.25 2.11 17.85
C CYS A 61 -0.91 2.64 17.39
N PRO A 62 0.22 2.13 17.90
CA PRO A 62 1.53 2.71 17.66
C PRO A 62 2.09 2.38 16.28
N GLY A 63 3.04 3.20 15.82
CA GLY A 63 3.76 3.02 14.58
C GLY A 63 2.95 3.32 13.33
N ASN A 64 3.60 3.18 12.17
CA ASN A 64 2.92 3.31 10.88
C ASN A 64 2.31 1.97 10.49
N CYS A 65 1.00 1.92 10.39
CA CYS A 65 0.31 0.74 9.87
C CYS A 65 0.41 0.71 8.35
N THR A 66 0.89 -0.40 7.78
CA THR A 66 1.17 -0.52 6.35
C THR A 66 -0.09 -0.40 5.50
N HIS A 67 -1.21 -1.01 5.88
CA HIS A 67 -2.45 -0.92 5.10
C HIS A 67 -3.15 0.44 5.28
N VAL A 68 -3.14 1.04 6.47
CA VAL A 68 -3.70 2.39 6.68
C VAL A 68 -3.02 3.41 5.78
N TRP A 69 -1.69 3.39 5.73
CA TRP A 69 -0.93 4.25 4.85
C TRP A 69 -1.05 3.87 3.37
N TYR A 70 -1.51 2.66 3.05
CA TYR A 70 -1.79 2.28 1.67
C TYR A 70 -2.99 3.04 1.11
N TYR A 71 -4.09 3.14 1.82
CA TYR A 71 -5.24 3.89 1.33
C TYR A 71 -5.14 5.42 1.56
N ALA A 72 -4.19 5.91 2.37
CA ALA A 72 -3.94 7.33 2.57
C ALA A 72 -3.14 7.93 1.40
N GLN A 73 -3.75 8.83 0.62
CA GLN A 73 -3.14 9.36 -0.61
C GLN A 73 -2.61 10.80 -0.48
N ALA A 74 -3.26 11.62 0.33
CA ALA A 74 -3.01 13.07 0.34
C ALA A 74 -1.55 13.45 0.65
N MET A 75 -0.91 12.72 1.56
CA MET A 75 0.45 13.05 2.01
C MET A 75 1.49 12.90 0.90
N ALA A 76 1.36 11.90 0.03
CA ALA A 76 2.31 11.67 -1.05
C ALA A 76 2.41 12.85 -2.02
N TYR A 77 1.30 13.51 -2.29
CA TYR A 77 1.22 14.63 -3.22
C TYR A 77 1.52 15.98 -2.57
N LEU A 78 1.25 16.13 -1.27
CA LEU A 78 1.41 17.39 -0.56
C LEU A 78 2.71 17.46 0.26
N PHE A 79 3.19 16.33 0.75
CA PHE A 79 4.40 16.21 1.55
C PHE A 79 5.23 14.98 1.14
N PRO A 80 5.69 14.91 -0.13
CA PRO A 80 6.33 13.70 -0.67
C PRO A 80 7.57 13.25 0.11
N GLU A 81 8.27 14.17 0.78
CA GLU A 81 9.42 13.81 1.62
C GLU A 81 9.03 12.97 2.85
N LEU A 82 7.83 13.19 3.41
CA LEU A 82 7.34 12.38 4.52
C LEU A 82 7.04 10.95 4.05
N GLU A 83 6.39 10.81 2.90
CA GLU A 83 6.11 9.51 2.31
C GLU A 83 7.38 8.74 1.95
N ARG A 84 8.37 9.39 1.34
CA ARG A 84 9.66 8.75 1.04
C ARG A 84 10.36 8.29 2.31
N ASN A 85 10.35 9.10 3.36
CA ASN A 85 10.92 8.71 4.65
C ASN A 85 10.23 7.48 5.25
N MET A 86 8.90 7.39 5.10
CA MET A 86 8.17 6.18 5.51
C MET A 86 8.56 4.97 4.68
N ARG A 87 8.73 5.11 3.34
CA ARG A 87 9.21 4.02 2.47
C ARG A 87 10.60 3.52 2.87
N GLU A 88 11.51 4.43 3.21
CA GLU A 88 12.82 4.06 3.74
C GLU A 88 12.68 3.25 5.05
N THR A 89 11.79 3.68 5.93
CA THR A 89 11.51 2.95 7.16
C THR A 89 10.95 1.56 6.89
N ASP A 90 9.94 1.44 6.04
CA ASP A 90 9.29 0.17 5.71
C ASP A 90 10.28 -0.84 5.09
N PHE A 91 11.05 -0.42 4.08
CA PHE A 91 11.96 -1.33 3.39
C PHE A 91 13.26 -1.58 4.15
N LEU A 92 13.90 -0.54 4.68
CA LEU A 92 15.24 -0.67 5.25
C LEU A 92 15.25 -1.05 6.73
N ARG A 93 14.15 -0.81 7.45
CA ARG A 93 14.07 -1.06 8.90
C ARG A 93 13.08 -2.15 9.27
N GLU A 94 11.96 -2.22 8.56
CA GLU A 94 10.84 -3.09 8.94
C GLU A 94 10.71 -4.32 8.03
N THR A 95 11.42 -4.39 6.91
CA THR A 95 11.49 -5.59 6.06
C THR A 95 12.74 -6.40 6.42
N ASP A 96 12.53 -7.65 6.81
CA ASP A 96 13.61 -8.56 7.18
C ASP A 96 14.37 -9.15 5.97
N ASP A 97 15.30 -10.04 6.21
CA ASP A 97 16.10 -10.66 5.14
C ASP A 97 15.35 -11.78 4.39
N GLN A 98 14.17 -12.17 4.88
CA GLN A 98 13.26 -13.06 4.17
C GLN A 98 12.20 -12.30 3.37
N GLY A 99 12.19 -10.97 3.43
CA GLY A 99 11.24 -10.10 2.76
C GLY A 99 9.92 -9.90 3.51
N VAL A 100 9.82 -10.38 4.76
CA VAL A 100 8.63 -10.15 5.58
C VAL A 100 8.64 -8.71 6.06
N MET A 101 7.66 -7.94 5.60
CA MET A 101 7.45 -6.56 6.05
C MET A 101 6.60 -6.57 7.32
N GLN A 102 7.05 -5.85 8.35
CA GLN A 102 6.26 -5.73 9.57
C GLN A 102 4.93 -5.02 9.27
N PHE A 103 3.86 -5.56 9.84
CA PHE A 103 2.53 -4.97 9.74
C PHE A 103 2.50 -3.52 10.21
N ARG A 104 3.27 -3.21 11.28
CA ARG A 104 3.46 -1.85 11.82
C ARG A 104 4.95 -1.53 11.94
N ALA A 105 5.33 -0.34 11.50
CA ALA A 105 6.67 0.19 11.69
C ALA A 105 6.87 0.60 13.16
N MET A 106 7.62 -0.20 13.91
CA MET A 106 7.79 -0.07 15.35
C MET A 106 9.24 -0.06 15.82
N ARG A 107 10.17 -0.61 15.02
CA ARG A 107 11.56 -0.86 15.46
C ARG A 107 12.26 0.41 15.90
N GLU A 108 12.10 1.51 15.16
CA GLU A 108 12.72 2.79 15.48
C GLU A 108 12.13 3.45 16.75
N LEU A 109 10.92 3.04 17.17
CA LEU A 109 10.28 3.58 18.36
C LEU A 109 10.74 2.88 19.65
N ASN A 110 10.90 1.56 19.61
CA ASN A 110 11.21 0.77 20.82
C ASN A 110 12.15 -0.42 20.59
N GLY A 111 12.71 -0.55 19.40
CA GLY A 111 13.61 -1.63 19.01
C GLY A 111 12.96 -3.02 18.90
N LYS A 112 11.64 -3.12 18.95
CA LYS A 112 10.87 -4.36 18.84
C LYS A 112 10.13 -4.44 17.51
N SER A 113 9.98 -5.64 17.00
CA SER A 113 9.06 -5.94 15.90
C SER A 113 7.64 -6.04 16.42
N TRP A 114 6.66 -5.72 15.58
CA TRP A 114 5.25 -5.86 15.93
C TRP A 114 4.81 -7.31 16.11
N ASN A 115 5.56 -8.27 15.60
CA ASN A 115 5.35 -9.70 15.72
C ASN A 115 3.92 -10.16 15.35
N PHE A 116 3.48 -9.73 14.18
CA PHE A 116 2.21 -10.09 13.57
C PHE A 116 2.45 -10.51 12.11
N ILE A 117 1.48 -11.20 11.50
CA ILE A 117 1.57 -11.55 10.09
C ILE A 117 1.53 -10.27 9.23
N PRO A 118 2.24 -10.21 8.10
CA PRO A 118 2.16 -9.05 7.22
C PRO A 118 0.75 -8.93 6.61
N ALA A 119 0.30 -7.68 6.43
CA ALA A 119 -0.92 -7.42 5.68
C ALA A 119 -0.64 -7.51 4.18
N VAL A 120 -1.50 -8.21 3.42
CA VAL A 120 -1.29 -8.39 1.97
C VAL A 120 -1.40 -7.06 1.23
N ASP A 121 -2.43 -6.30 1.50
CA ASP A 121 -2.64 -4.95 0.97
C ASP A 121 -1.56 -3.97 1.44
N GLY A 122 -1.09 -4.10 2.69
CA GLY A 122 0.01 -3.32 3.24
C GLY A 122 1.34 -3.61 2.53
N GLN A 123 1.78 -4.86 2.47
CA GLN A 123 3.07 -5.25 1.87
C GLN A 123 3.08 -5.03 0.35
N MET A 124 2.05 -5.49 -0.37
CA MET A 124 1.92 -5.28 -1.81
C MET A 124 1.72 -3.80 -2.14
N GLY A 125 0.86 -3.13 -1.38
CA GLY A 125 0.64 -1.70 -1.52
C GLY A 125 1.89 -0.86 -1.28
N THR A 126 2.78 -1.27 -0.37
CA THR A 126 4.05 -0.57 -0.13
C THR A 126 4.98 -0.63 -1.34
N ILE A 127 4.95 -1.71 -2.13
CA ILE A 127 5.68 -1.81 -3.40
C ILE A 127 5.10 -0.83 -4.44
N ALA A 128 3.78 -0.77 -4.58
CA ALA A 128 3.12 0.20 -5.45
C ALA A 128 3.38 1.66 -5.01
N ARG A 129 3.46 1.91 -3.71
CA ARG A 129 3.82 3.22 -3.13
C ARG A 129 5.27 3.60 -3.43
N LEU A 130 6.21 2.66 -3.44
CA LEU A 130 7.59 2.93 -3.86
C LEU A 130 7.64 3.45 -5.30
N TYR A 131 6.88 2.81 -6.20
CA TYR A 131 6.73 3.30 -7.56
C TYR A 131 6.15 4.72 -7.60
N ARG A 132 5.10 4.99 -6.81
CA ARG A 132 4.49 6.33 -6.70
C ARG A 132 5.48 7.39 -6.26
N GLU A 133 6.20 7.17 -5.15
CA GLU A 133 7.17 8.12 -4.62
C GLU A 133 8.32 8.37 -5.59
N TRP A 134 8.80 7.34 -6.26
CA TRP A 134 9.80 7.49 -7.32
C TRP A 134 9.26 8.32 -8.49
N LYS A 135 8.06 8.03 -8.99
CA LYS A 135 7.45 8.78 -10.10
C LYS A 135 7.20 10.25 -9.75
N ILE A 136 6.80 10.56 -8.53
CA ILE A 136 6.57 11.93 -8.06
C ILE A 136 7.89 12.68 -7.91
N SER A 137 8.93 12.04 -7.37
CA SER A 137 10.19 12.69 -7.04
C SER A 137 11.20 12.72 -8.18
N GLY A 138 11.19 11.71 -9.07
CA GLY A 138 12.26 11.46 -10.04
C GLY A 138 13.59 11.09 -9.39
N ASP A 139 13.59 10.65 -8.13
CA ASP A 139 14.80 10.32 -7.37
C ASP A 139 15.22 8.86 -7.63
N ASP A 140 16.10 8.69 -8.62
CA ASP A 140 16.62 7.37 -9.00
C ASP A 140 17.54 6.76 -7.94
N ALA A 141 18.19 7.57 -7.12
CA ALA A 141 19.03 7.07 -6.04
C ALA A 141 18.16 6.44 -4.94
N PHE A 142 17.02 7.04 -4.63
CA PHE A 142 16.01 6.51 -3.74
C PHE A 142 15.47 5.15 -4.24
N LEU A 143 15.07 5.09 -5.51
CA LEU A 143 14.59 3.82 -6.09
C LEU A 143 15.67 2.73 -6.01
N LYS A 144 16.89 3.02 -6.45
CA LYS A 144 18.02 2.06 -6.44
C LYS A 144 18.35 1.55 -5.05
N ALA A 145 18.26 2.42 -4.05
CA ALA A 145 18.54 2.03 -2.66
C ALA A 145 17.49 1.07 -2.08
N LEU A 146 16.22 1.22 -2.46
CA LEU A 146 15.13 0.42 -1.92
C LEU A 146 14.79 -0.82 -2.77
N TRP A 147 15.18 -0.84 -4.04
CA TRP A 147 14.85 -1.91 -4.98
C TRP A 147 15.18 -3.32 -4.47
N PRO A 148 16.38 -3.61 -3.90
CA PRO A 148 16.69 -4.96 -3.42
C PRO A 148 15.72 -5.45 -2.33
N LYS A 149 15.27 -4.57 -1.45
CA LYS A 149 14.30 -4.91 -0.40
C LYS A 149 12.87 -5.01 -0.95
N ALA A 150 12.53 -4.21 -1.95
CA ALA A 150 11.25 -4.32 -2.66
C ALA A 150 11.10 -5.66 -3.38
N LEU A 151 12.18 -6.15 -4.03
CA LEU A 151 12.22 -7.49 -4.60
C LEU A 151 11.99 -8.56 -3.55
N LEU A 152 12.72 -8.51 -2.44
CA LEU A 152 12.54 -9.48 -1.35
C LEU A 152 11.10 -9.46 -0.80
N ALA A 153 10.49 -8.29 -0.66
CA ALA A 153 9.13 -8.15 -0.16
C ALA A 153 8.11 -8.74 -1.15
N LEU A 154 8.27 -8.52 -2.45
CA LEU A 154 7.38 -9.09 -3.47
C LEU A 154 7.50 -10.61 -3.53
N GLU A 155 8.71 -11.15 -3.59
CA GLU A 155 8.94 -12.60 -3.61
C GLU A 155 8.47 -13.27 -2.30
N CYS A 156 8.58 -12.57 -1.18
CA CYS A 156 8.03 -13.04 0.09
C CYS A 156 6.51 -13.16 0.03
N GLY A 157 5.82 -12.15 -0.51
CA GLY A 157 4.37 -12.18 -0.64
C GLY A 157 3.88 -13.29 -1.57
N ILE A 158 4.54 -13.51 -2.71
CA ILE A 158 4.27 -14.64 -3.59
C ILE A 158 4.38 -15.95 -2.80
N ARG A 159 5.49 -16.16 -2.12
CA ARG A 159 5.74 -17.38 -1.34
C ARG A 159 4.74 -17.59 -0.17
N LEU A 160 4.25 -16.51 0.43
CA LEU A 160 3.34 -16.60 1.59
C LEU A 160 1.88 -16.84 1.19
N TRP A 161 1.46 -16.28 0.06
CA TRP A 161 0.03 -16.19 -0.28
C TRP A 161 -0.37 -16.89 -1.58
N ASP A 162 0.56 -17.28 -2.43
CA ASP A 162 0.35 -18.14 -3.59
C ASP A 162 0.76 -19.56 -3.18
N THR A 163 -0.18 -20.29 -2.54
CA THR A 163 0.18 -21.55 -1.84
C THR A 163 0.29 -22.75 -2.75
N ASP A 164 -0.32 -22.70 -3.94
CA ASP A 164 -0.26 -23.75 -4.97
C ASP A 164 0.64 -23.38 -6.16
N GLU A 165 1.34 -22.22 -6.08
CA GLU A 165 2.29 -21.74 -7.09
C GLU A 165 1.66 -21.51 -8.46
N ASP A 166 0.38 -21.10 -8.49
CA ASP A 166 -0.37 -20.92 -9.74
C ASP A 166 -0.41 -19.45 -10.23
N GLY A 167 0.17 -18.55 -9.45
CA GLY A 167 0.26 -17.11 -9.71
C GLY A 167 -0.92 -16.31 -9.17
N VAL A 168 -1.87 -16.93 -8.47
CA VAL A 168 -3.01 -16.27 -7.82
C VAL A 168 -2.89 -16.43 -6.31
N LEU A 169 -3.10 -15.36 -5.57
CA LEU A 169 -3.01 -15.43 -4.11
C LEU A 169 -4.26 -16.10 -3.54
N ASP A 170 -4.05 -17.20 -2.80
CA ASP A 170 -5.10 -18.04 -2.21
C ASP A 170 -4.89 -18.35 -0.72
N GLY A 171 -3.77 -17.93 -0.15
CA GLY A 171 -3.39 -18.17 1.24
C GLY A 171 -4.22 -17.39 2.26
N CYS A 172 -3.79 -17.47 3.52
CA CYS A 172 -4.33 -16.66 4.61
C CYS A 172 -3.78 -15.23 4.53
N MET A 173 -4.63 -14.26 4.24
CA MET A 173 -4.28 -12.87 4.00
C MET A 173 -4.89 -11.96 5.06
N HIS A 174 -4.06 -11.31 5.89
CA HIS A 174 -4.53 -10.20 6.72
C HIS A 174 -4.76 -8.97 5.84
N VAL A 175 -5.89 -8.30 6.04
CA VAL A 175 -6.35 -7.17 5.21
C VAL A 175 -6.79 -5.98 6.06
N ASP A 176 -7.05 -4.85 5.43
CA ASP A 176 -7.44 -3.58 6.05
C ASP A 176 -8.76 -3.58 6.84
N TYR A 177 -9.51 -4.66 6.79
CA TYR A 177 -10.67 -4.89 7.68
C TYR A 177 -10.28 -5.43 9.06
N ASP A 178 -8.99 -5.53 9.38
CA ASP A 178 -8.44 -6.16 10.59
C ASP A 178 -8.91 -7.62 10.76
N VAL A 179 -9.06 -8.33 9.65
CA VAL A 179 -9.44 -9.76 9.60
C VAL A 179 -8.57 -10.50 8.59
N GLU A 180 -8.58 -11.82 8.67
CA GLU A 180 -7.95 -12.70 7.70
C GLU A 180 -8.96 -13.15 6.65
N PHE A 181 -8.66 -12.90 5.36
CA PHE A 181 -9.33 -13.55 4.25
C PHE A 181 -8.56 -14.79 3.83
N TYR A 182 -9.31 -15.84 3.50
CA TYR A 182 -8.80 -17.11 3.03
C TYR A 182 -9.26 -17.37 1.60
N GLY A 183 -8.47 -18.14 0.86
CA GLY A 183 -8.78 -18.41 -0.54
C GLY A 183 -8.62 -17.19 -1.44
N VAL A 184 -8.97 -17.36 -2.70
CA VAL A 184 -8.82 -16.30 -3.71
C VAL A 184 -9.83 -15.18 -3.45
N ASN A 185 -9.36 -13.96 -3.26
CA ASN A 185 -10.21 -12.81 -3.02
C ASN A 185 -9.75 -11.59 -3.83
N PRO A 186 -10.66 -10.70 -4.21
CA PRO A 186 -10.34 -9.58 -5.09
C PRO A 186 -9.41 -8.54 -4.45
N LEU A 187 -9.54 -8.26 -3.15
CA LEU A 187 -8.71 -7.26 -2.47
C LEU A 187 -7.23 -7.63 -2.52
N GLY A 188 -6.88 -8.82 -2.03
CA GLY A 188 -5.49 -9.28 -2.01
C GLY A 188 -4.90 -9.42 -3.41
N ASN A 189 -5.65 -10.02 -4.34
CA ASN A 189 -5.16 -10.23 -5.70
C ASN A 189 -4.99 -8.94 -6.50
N LEU A 190 -5.88 -7.96 -6.38
CA LEU A 190 -5.69 -6.68 -7.07
C LEU A 190 -4.55 -5.85 -6.47
N CYS A 191 -4.31 -5.92 -5.15
CA CYS A 191 -3.13 -5.31 -4.54
C CYS A 191 -1.83 -5.98 -5.05
N TYR A 192 -1.84 -7.29 -5.18
CA TYR A 192 -0.73 -8.05 -5.76
C TYR A 192 -0.46 -7.70 -7.22
N LEU A 193 -1.50 -7.65 -8.05
CA LEU A 193 -1.37 -7.26 -9.47
C LEU A 193 -0.84 -5.83 -9.61
N ALA A 194 -1.26 -4.90 -8.75
CA ALA A 194 -0.72 -3.55 -8.71
C ALA A 194 0.77 -3.54 -8.35
N ALA A 195 1.19 -4.38 -7.40
CA ALA A 195 2.60 -4.53 -7.02
C ALA A 195 3.43 -5.12 -8.17
N LEU A 196 2.93 -6.15 -8.87
CA LEU A 196 3.60 -6.75 -10.03
C LEU A 196 3.82 -5.72 -11.15
N ARG A 197 2.79 -4.96 -11.52
CA ARG A 197 2.91 -3.91 -12.56
C ARG A 197 3.87 -2.81 -12.14
N SER A 198 3.82 -2.39 -10.88
CA SER A 198 4.75 -1.39 -10.35
C SER A 198 6.19 -1.89 -10.37
N ALA A 199 6.41 -3.15 -9.99
CA ALA A 199 7.73 -3.77 -9.98
C ALA A 199 8.28 -3.99 -11.39
N GLU A 200 7.45 -4.40 -12.35
CA GLU A 200 7.82 -4.51 -13.77
C GLU A 200 8.34 -3.16 -14.30
N GLU A 201 7.61 -2.06 -14.06
CA GLU A 201 8.03 -0.73 -14.50
C GLU A 201 9.32 -0.25 -13.82
N MET A 202 9.49 -0.53 -12.53
CA MET A 202 10.73 -0.21 -11.81
C MET A 202 11.90 -1.04 -12.31
N ALA A 203 11.72 -2.34 -12.54
CA ALA A 203 12.72 -3.24 -13.10
C ALA A 203 13.16 -2.77 -14.50
N ARG A 204 12.22 -2.47 -15.39
CA ARG A 204 12.46 -1.93 -16.72
C ARG A 204 13.33 -0.69 -16.67
N TYR A 205 12.99 0.25 -15.81
CA TYR A 205 13.74 1.49 -15.67
C TYR A 205 15.17 1.28 -15.16
N LEU A 206 15.32 0.36 -14.22
CA LEU A 206 16.63 0.02 -13.64
C LEU A 206 17.52 -0.83 -14.55
N GLY A 207 16.99 -1.36 -15.66
CA GLY A 207 17.67 -2.30 -16.55
C GLY A 207 17.79 -3.70 -15.95
N ASP A 208 16.91 -4.06 -15.02
CA ASP A 208 16.81 -5.39 -14.41
C ASP A 208 15.91 -6.29 -15.29
N GLU A 209 16.47 -6.72 -16.42
CA GLU A 209 15.74 -7.46 -17.47
C GLU A 209 15.16 -8.80 -16.95
N GLU A 210 15.81 -9.43 -15.99
CA GLU A 210 15.35 -10.69 -15.41
C GLU A 210 14.02 -10.49 -14.68
N HIS A 211 13.96 -9.53 -13.75
CA HIS A 211 12.75 -9.24 -12.97
C HIS A 211 11.67 -8.56 -13.82
N GLU A 212 12.02 -7.69 -14.78
CA GLU A 212 11.06 -7.13 -15.72
C GLU A 212 10.29 -8.24 -16.44
N LYS A 213 11.01 -9.17 -17.08
CA LYS A 213 10.40 -10.29 -17.80
C LYS A 213 9.60 -11.21 -16.89
N ARG A 214 10.13 -11.53 -15.71
CA ARG A 214 9.47 -12.40 -14.73
C ARG A 214 8.13 -11.80 -14.28
N TYR A 215 8.13 -10.53 -13.86
CA TYR A 215 6.92 -9.88 -13.36
C TYR A 215 5.91 -9.59 -14.47
N HIS A 216 6.36 -9.32 -15.69
CA HIS A 216 5.47 -9.23 -16.85
C HIS A 216 4.71 -10.55 -17.10
N ILE A 217 5.42 -11.66 -17.19
CA ILE A 217 4.82 -12.98 -17.44
C ILE A 217 3.86 -13.36 -16.31
N LEU A 218 4.29 -13.12 -15.06
CA LEU A 218 3.48 -13.43 -13.88
C LEU A 218 2.21 -12.56 -13.83
N PHE A 219 2.34 -11.26 -14.12
CA PHE A 219 1.19 -10.36 -14.20
C PHE A 219 0.18 -10.81 -15.24
N GLU A 220 0.59 -11.10 -16.48
CA GLU A 220 -0.31 -11.49 -17.57
C GLU A 220 -1.07 -12.79 -17.21
N SER A 221 -0.35 -13.78 -16.64
CA SER A 221 -0.95 -15.05 -16.21
C SER A 221 -1.91 -14.85 -15.03
N ALA A 222 -1.44 -14.18 -13.96
CA ALA A 222 -2.19 -13.95 -12.74
C ALA A 222 -3.45 -13.10 -12.98
N SER A 223 -3.34 -12.05 -13.80
CA SER A 223 -4.45 -11.17 -14.17
C SER A 223 -5.58 -11.96 -14.84
N ALA A 224 -5.26 -12.70 -15.89
CA ALA A 224 -6.25 -13.48 -16.64
C ALA A 224 -6.91 -14.56 -15.78
N LYS A 225 -6.11 -15.24 -14.96
CA LYS A 225 -6.58 -16.32 -14.09
C LYS A 225 -7.45 -15.81 -12.95
N ALA A 226 -7.00 -14.80 -12.21
CA ALA A 226 -7.74 -14.20 -11.11
C ALA A 226 -9.07 -13.61 -11.58
N ASP A 227 -9.07 -12.89 -12.73
CA ASP A 227 -10.28 -12.38 -13.35
C ASP A 227 -11.29 -13.49 -13.65
N SER A 228 -10.83 -14.56 -14.33
CA SER A 228 -11.67 -15.71 -14.69
C SER A 228 -12.21 -16.45 -13.47
N MET A 229 -11.45 -16.56 -12.40
CA MET A 229 -11.85 -17.29 -11.19
C MET A 229 -12.90 -16.52 -10.36
N MET A 230 -12.71 -15.20 -10.22
CA MET A 230 -13.51 -14.40 -9.30
C MET A 230 -14.72 -13.74 -9.95
N TRP A 231 -14.74 -13.55 -11.28
CA TRP A 231 -15.83 -12.85 -11.96
C TRP A 231 -17.09 -13.71 -12.08
N ASN A 232 -18.19 -13.28 -11.48
CA ASN A 232 -19.47 -14.00 -11.49
C ASN A 232 -20.47 -13.52 -12.56
N GLY A 233 -20.09 -12.52 -13.36
CA GLY A 233 -20.96 -11.89 -14.36
C GLY A 233 -21.43 -10.48 -13.99
N GLU A 234 -21.25 -10.06 -12.71
CA GLU A 234 -21.63 -8.74 -12.22
C GLU A 234 -20.54 -8.09 -11.36
N TYR A 235 -19.84 -8.88 -10.53
CA TYR A 235 -18.79 -8.41 -9.60
C TYR A 235 -17.82 -9.55 -9.28
N TYR A 236 -16.75 -9.25 -8.55
CA TYR A 236 -15.77 -10.24 -8.11
C TYR A 236 -16.17 -10.85 -6.76
N GLU A 237 -16.20 -12.18 -6.71
CA GLU A 237 -16.48 -12.98 -5.49
C GLU A 237 -15.19 -13.47 -4.84
N GLN A 238 -15.27 -13.82 -3.56
CA GLN A 238 -14.25 -14.63 -2.91
C GLN A 238 -14.49 -16.10 -3.25
N ILE A 239 -13.42 -16.78 -3.65
CA ILE A 239 -13.44 -18.21 -3.96
C ILE A 239 -12.89 -18.96 -2.74
N LEU A 240 -13.78 -19.62 -2.02
CA LEU A 240 -13.49 -20.40 -0.83
C LEU A 240 -14.43 -21.61 -0.79
N GLU A 241 -13.89 -22.79 -0.50
CA GLU A 241 -14.66 -24.04 -0.51
C GLU A 241 -15.80 -24.03 0.54
N ASP A 242 -15.49 -23.57 1.76
CA ASP A 242 -16.46 -23.44 2.85
C ASP A 242 -16.30 -22.06 3.53
N VAL A 243 -17.24 -21.17 3.24
CA VAL A 243 -17.27 -19.79 3.77
C VAL A 243 -17.48 -19.76 5.28
N ASP A 244 -18.16 -20.76 5.84
CA ASP A 244 -18.48 -20.82 7.26
C ASP A 244 -17.33 -21.38 8.10
N GLN A 245 -16.29 -21.92 7.46
CA GLN A 245 -15.10 -22.44 8.16
C GLN A 245 -14.33 -21.34 8.90
N TYR A 246 -14.31 -20.13 8.35
CA TYR A 246 -13.59 -19.00 8.91
C TYR A 246 -14.52 -17.81 9.14
N LYS A 247 -14.25 -17.04 10.20
CA LYS A 247 -15.04 -15.84 10.48
C LYS A 247 -14.77 -14.73 9.44
N TYR A 248 -15.78 -13.91 9.19
CA TYR A 248 -15.68 -12.67 8.41
C TYR A 248 -15.36 -12.86 6.93
N GLN A 249 -15.62 -14.04 6.37
CA GLN A 249 -15.47 -14.25 4.94
C GLN A 249 -16.67 -13.67 4.19
N HIS A 250 -16.45 -13.06 3.01
CA HIS A 250 -17.55 -12.45 2.26
C HIS A 250 -18.17 -13.39 1.21
N GLY A 251 -17.45 -14.43 0.78
CA GLY A 251 -17.94 -15.42 -0.18
C GLY A 251 -18.53 -14.76 -1.42
N LYS A 252 -19.84 -14.98 -1.65
CA LYS A 252 -20.61 -14.37 -2.73
C LYS A 252 -21.11 -12.94 -2.44
N GLY A 253 -20.71 -12.35 -1.32
CA GLY A 253 -20.99 -10.94 -1.02
C GLY A 253 -20.10 -9.99 -1.81
N ILE A 254 -20.62 -8.80 -2.10
CA ILE A 254 -19.83 -7.72 -2.72
C ILE A 254 -18.93 -7.10 -1.65
N LEU A 255 -17.62 -7.14 -1.86
CA LEU A 255 -16.66 -6.44 -1.01
C LEU A 255 -16.53 -4.98 -1.47
N ALA A 256 -16.71 -4.02 -0.55
CA ALA A 256 -16.66 -2.59 -0.88
C ALA A 256 -15.31 -2.18 -1.51
N ASP A 257 -14.20 -2.73 -0.99
CA ASP A 257 -12.84 -2.38 -1.42
C ASP A 257 -12.25 -3.37 -2.44
N GLN A 258 -13.10 -4.18 -3.08
CA GLN A 258 -12.64 -5.17 -4.05
C GLN A 258 -11.70 -4.60 -5.12
N LEU A 259 -11.86 -3.34 -5.49
CA LEU A 259 -11.08 -2.67 -6.54
C LEU A 259 -9.98 -1.73 -6.00
N MET A 260 -9.56 -1.85 -4.74
CA MET A 260 -8.53 -0.97 -4.16
C MET A 260 -7.22 -0.99 -4.97
N GLY A 261 -6.72 -2.16 -5.35
CA GLY A 261 -5.52 -2.27 -6.18
C GLY A 261 -5.69 -1.64 -7.56
N GLN A 262 -6.88 -1.79 -8.18
CA GLN A 262 -7.19 -1.15 -9.46
C GLN A 262 -7.25 0.38 -9.35
N TYR A 263 -7.83 0.90 -8.28
CA TYR A 263 -7.82 2.33 -8.00
C TYR A 263 -6.39 2.88 -7.95
N TYR A 264 -5.50 2.16 -7.27
CA TYR A 264 -4.07 2.50 -7.24
C TYR A 264 -3.44 2.47 -8.63
N ALA A 265 -3.67 1.42 -9.39
CA ALA A 265 -3.13 1.30 -10.74
C ALA A 265 -3.56 2.47 -11.63
N HIS A 266 -4.80 2.91 -11.54
CA HIS A 266 -5.27 4.10 -12.27
C HIS A 266 -4.57 5.38 -11.81
N LEU A 267 -4.42 5.61 -10.50
CA LEU A 267 -3.67 6.76 -9.97
C LEU A 267 -2.22 6.80 -10.44
N LEU A 268 -1.62 5.64 -10.64
CA LEU A 268 -0.22 5.48 -11.04
C LEU A 268 0.00 5.40 -12.56
N GLY A 269 -1.08 5.41 -13.34
CA GLY A 269 -1.01 5.28 -14.79
C GLY A 269 -0.60 3.89 -15.28
N LEU A 270 -0.83 2.85 -14.47
CA LEU A 270 -0.49 1.45 -14.78
C LEU A 270 -1.55 0.72 -15.61
N GLY A 271 -2.69 1.38 -15.87
CA GLY A 271 -3.79 0.81 -16.66
C GLY A 271 -4.69 -0.14 -15.88
N TYR A 272 -5.35 -1.04 -16.61
CA TYR A 272 -6.21 -2.04 -16.03
C TYR A 272 -5.40 -3.25 -15.55
N LEU A 273 -5.74 -3.74 -14.36
CA LEU A 273 -5.11 -4.92 -13.76
C LEU A 273 -5.81 -6.22 -14.14
N MET A 274 -7.08 -6.15 -14.49
CA MET A 274 -7.91 -7.25 -14.96
C MET A 274 -8.72 -6.80 -16.16
N ASN A 275 -9.70 -7.62 -16.63
CA ASN A 275 -10.51 -7.29 -17.79
C ASN A 275 -11.19 -5.91 -17.63
N PRO A 276 -10.93 -4.95 -18.55
CA PRO A 276 -11.50 -3.60 -18.46
C PRO A 276 -13.04 -3.55 -18.43
N GLU A 277 -13.70 -4.51 -19.04
CA GLU A 277 -15.19 -4.56 -19.08
C GLU A 277 -15.77 -5.05 -17.73
N HIS A 278 -15.00 -5.80 -16.95
CA HIS A 278 -15.39 -6.24 -15.61
C HIS A 278 -15.09 -5.18 -14.55
N ILE A 279 -14.11 -4.33 -14.79
CA ILE A 279 -13.71 -3.25 -13.87
C ILE A 279 -14.65 -2.03 -13.96
N LYS A 280 -15.29 -1.78 -15.10
CA LYS A 280 -16.21 -0.64 -15.33
C LYS A 280 -17.57 -0.86 -14.68
#